data_e5e9f81187c532e09b5248b79c66ba5d
#
_entry.id   e5e9f81187c532e09b5248b79c66ba5d
#
_cell.length_a   1.000
_cell.length_b   1.000
_cell.length_c   1.000
_cell.angle_alpha   90.00
_cell.angle_beta   90.00
_cell.angle_gamma   90.00
#
_symmetry.space_group_name_H-M   'P 1'
#
loop_
_entity.id
_entity.type
_entity.pdbx_description
1 polymer ?
#
loop_
_entity_poly.entity_id
_entity_poly.type
_entity_poly.pdbx_seq_one_letter_code
_entity_poly.pdbx_strand_id
1 'polypeptide(L)'
;MTNRATGPLKQRVGKAIISYAFFRVESALTISGTILLAFFLPRVLPGWRWWVWVILGAIAEALIVYTSITDERTGREVVAGMLREEYHSSAIKTRRYREKVEQALEYREQIEKVLGDTGAGVLRDHLYESTAGIADWIGLIFTMAQRLDAYERDELLHRDMKEASANLARLRKALADEDDLAVAGQIRSTLAAKEAQEANLRALENRMEGAEFRLEETLTSLGTVYSQYQLIRARRLSGSKARRLSEDIRGQVQGLQDIVASMNEVYAQG
;
A
#
# COMPACT_ATOMS: atom_id res chain seq x y z
N MET A 1 16.45 -6.55 -12.81
CA MET A 1 17.17 -6.25 -11.56
C MET A 1 16.19 -5.50 -10.67
N THR A 2 15.69 -5.93 -9.58
CA THR A 2 15.95 -6.94 -8.59
C THR A 2 14.64 -7.29 -7.87
N ASN A 3 14.33 -8.57 -7.91
CA ASN A 3 13.17 -9.18 -7.21
C ASN A 3 13.43 -9.15 -5.68
N ARG A 4 12.89 -8.14 -4.97
CA ARG A 4 13.02 -8.02 -3.50
C ARG A 4 11.70 -7.89 -2.73
N ALA A 5 10.57 -8.26 -3.31
CA ALA A 5 9.25 -7.95 -2.74
C ALA A 5 8.36 -9.16 -2.37
N THR A 6 8.87 -10.35 -2.09
CA THR A 6 8.02 -11.49 -1.70
C THR A 6 8.56 -12.30 -0.54
N GLY A 7 8.92 -11.62 0.56
CA GLY A 7 8.97 -12.28 1.88
C GLY A 7 7.60 -12.09 2.55
N PRO A 8 7.03 -13.10 3.24
CA PRO A 8 5.74 -12.93 3.90
C PRO A 8 5.80 -11.73 4.85
N LEU A 9 4.83 -10.82 4.74
CA LEU A 9 4.74 -9.56 5.49
C LEU A 9 5.03 -9.78 7.00
N LYS A 10 4.59 -10.92 7.54
CA LYS A 10 4.87 -11.35 8.92
C LYS A 10 6.37 -11.45 9.26
N GLN A 11 7.24 -11.90 8.34
CA GLN A 11 8.68 -11.99 8.61
C GLN A 11 9.37 -10.62 8.56
N ARG A 12 8.91 -9.73 7.68
CA ARG A 12 9.44 -8.35 7.57
C ARG A 12 9.01 -7.52 8.78
N VAL A 13 7.74 -7.62 9.17
CA VAL A 13 7.19 -6.98 10.37
C VAL A 13 7.90 -7.47 11.64
N GLY A 14 8.11 -8.79 11.79
CA GLY A 14 8.84 -9.34 12.95
C GLY A 14 10.27 -8.81 13.06
N LYS A 15 11.01 -8.73 11.94
CA LYS A 15 12.37 -8.15 11.92
C LYS A 15 12.38 -6.65 12.26
N ALA A 16 11.40 -5.89 11.76
CA ALA A 16 11.31 -4.46 12.04
C ALA A 16 10.95 -4.18 13.50
N ILE A 17 10.04 -4.96 14.09
CA ILE A 17 9.69 -4.85 15.52
C ILE A 17 10.90 -5.15 16.39
N ILE A 18 11.67 -6.21 16.08
CA ILE A 18 12.89 -6.55 16.83
C ILE A 18 13.95 -5.45 16.68
N SER A 19 14.15 -4.94 15.48
CA SER A 19 15.09 -3.83 15.23
C SER A 19 14.68 -2.56 15.99
N TYR A 20 13.40 -2.20 15.94
CA TYR A 20 12.87 -1.04 16.66
C TYR A 20 12.98 -1.19 18.18
N ALA A 21 12.67 -2.38 18.72
CA ALA A 21 12.80 -2.66 20.15
C ALA A 21 14.24 -2.55 20.64
N PHE A 22 15.21 -3.01 19.82
CA PHE A 22 16.64 -2.97 20.17
C PHE A 22 17.22 -1.55 20.15
N PHE A 23 16.74 -0.66 19.26
CA PHE A 23 17.22 0.71 19.16
C PHE A 23 16.43 1.72 20.01
N ARG A 24 15.55 1.25 20.87
CA ARG A 24 14.79 2.11 21.77
C ARG A 24 15.68 2.65 22.90
N VAL A 25 15.34 3.85 23.39
CA VAL A 25 16.12 4.53 24.46
C VAL A 25 16.24 3.66 25.73
N GLU A 26 15.21 2.86 26.03
CA GLU A 26 15.20 1.95 27.19
C GLU A 26 16.26 0.84 27.07
N SER A 27 16.43 0.23 25.89
CA SER A 27 17.49 -0.75 25.61
C SER A 27 18.88 -0.12 25.72
N ALA A 28 19.07 1.07 25.18
CA ALA A 28 20.32 1.81 25.31
C ALA A 28 20.67 2.12 26.77
N LEU A 29 19.68 2.51 27.57
CA LEU A 29 19.85 2.74 29.03
C LEU A 29 20.19 1.46 29.79
N THR A 30 19.53 0.35 29.47
CA THR A 30 19.78 -0.96 30.11
C THR A 30 21.18 -1.46 29.80
N ILE A 31 21.63 -1.38 28.56
CA ILE A 31 22.98 -1.78 28.14
C ILE A 31 24.02 -0.88 28.81
N SER A 32 23.84 0.44 28.77
CA SER A 32 24.76 1.38 29.38
C SER A 32 24.82 1.20 30.90
N GLY A 33 23.66 1.02 31.56
CA GLY A 33 23.59 0.72 32.99
C GLY A 33 24.27 -0.57 33.38
N THR A 34 24.10 -1.63 32.57
CA THR A 34 24.76 -2.93 32.79
C THR A 34 26.29 -2.82 32.70
N ILE A 35 26.80 -2.07 31.75
CA ILE A 35 28.23 -1.83 31.58
C ILE A 35 28.77 -1.04 32.76
N LEU A 36 28.08 0.03 33.22
CA LEU A 36 28.47 0.82 34.36
C LEU A 36 28.48 -0.01 35.65
N LEU A 37 27.45 -0.81 35.90
CA LEU A 37 27.36 -1.70 37.07
C LEU A 37 28.45 -2.77 37.03
N ALA A 38 28.73 -3.38 35.91
CA ALA A 38 29.79 -4.39 35.75
C ALA A 38 31.19 -3.79 36.05
N PHE A 39 31.39 -2.50 35.67
CA PHE A 39 32.68 -1.81 35.84
C PHE A 39 32.86 -1.23 37.24
N PHE A 40 31.85 -0.54 37.80
CA PHE A 40 31.95 0.16 39.07
C PHE A 40 31.64 -0.70 40.33
N LEU A 41 30.76 -1.74 40.16
CA LEU A 41 30.38 -2.62 41.27
C LEU A 41 30.65 -4.10 40.95
N PRO A 42 31.89 -4.51 40.66
CA PRO A 42 32.17 -5.86 40.27
C PRO A 42 32.01 -6.89 41.41
N ARG A 43 31.99 -6.44 42.69
CA ARG A 43 31.87 -7.31 43.88
C ARG A 43 30.95 -6.71 44.90
N VAL A 44 29.65 -6.92 44.73
CA VAL A 44 28.62 -6.47 45.73
C VAL A 44 28.47 -7.49 46.88
N LEU A 45 28.69 -8.80 46.57
CA LEU A 45 28.58 -9.92 47.51
C LEU A 45 29.76 -10.89 47.39
N PRO A 46 30.14 -11.63 48.45
CA PRO A 46 31.16 -12.69 48.38
C PRO A 46 30.68 -13.77 47.38
N GLY A 47 31.40 -13.95 46.27
CA GLY A 47 31.05 -14.84 45.16
C GLY A 47 30.49 -14.15 43.95
N TRP A 48 30.18 -12.84 44.02
CA TRP A 48 29.64 -12.06 42.90
C TRP A 48 30.77 -11.68 41.93
N ARG A 49 30.69 -12.18 40.70
CA ARG A 49 31.69 -11.90 39.65
C ARG A 49 31.07 -10.92 38.61
N TRP A 50 31.90 -10.20 37.89
CA TRP A 50 31.50 -9.23 36.88
C TRP A 50 30.51 -9.78 35.84
N TRP A 51 30.62 -11.07 35.47
CA TRP A 51 29.73 -11.72 34.50
C TRP A 51 28.29 -11.87 34.97
N VAL A 52 28.02 -11.81 36.28
CA VAL A 52 26.65 -11.86 36.81
C VAL A 52 25.85 -10.62 36.38
N TRP A 53 26.50 -9.45 36.33
CA TRP A 53 25.88 -8.23 35.80
C TRP A 53 25.54 -8.34 34.34
N VAL A 54 26.38 -9.02 33.54
CA VAL A 54 26.14 -9.27 32.11
C VAL A 54 24.92 -10.18 31.91
N ILE A 55 24.80 -11.23 32.73
CA ILE A 55 23.64 -12.14 32.67
C ILE A 55 22.35 -11.40 33.08
N LEU A 56 22.39 -10.62 34.18
CA LEU A 56 21.24 -9.82 34.58
C LEU A 56 20.85 -8.79 33.53
N GLY A 57 21.80 -8.14 32.91
CA GLY A 57 21.55 -7.22 31.81
C GLY A 57 20.95 -7.92 30.59
N ALA A 58 21.44 -9.11 30.24
CA ALA A 58 20.88 -9.90 29.16
C ALA A 58 19.44 -10.37 29.43
N ILE A 59 19.14 -10.74 30.67
CA ILE A 59 17.77 -11.09 31.09
C ILE A 59 16.86 -9.85 31.03
N ALA A 60 17.31 -8.70 31.53
CA ALA A 60 16.55 -7.47 31.47
C ALA A 60 16.26 -7.03 30.03
N GLU A 61 17.27 -7.12 29.14
CA GLU A 61 17.11 -6.83 27.73
C GLU A 61 16.15 -7.81 27.05
N ALA A 62 16.25 -9.10 27.34
CA ALA A 62 15.31 -10.10 26.83
C ALA A 62 13.87 -9.84 27.28
N LEU A 63 13.66 -9.38 28.51
CA LEU A 63 12.34 -8.99 29.02
C LEU A 63 11.83 -7.72 28.32
N ILE A 64 12.66 -6.70 28.10
CA ILE A 64 12.29 -5.49 27.37
C ILE A 64 11.88 -5.83 25.94
N VAL A 65 12.67 -6.65 25.24
CA VAL A 65 12.36 -7.12 23.87
C VAL A 65 11.08 -7.94 23.88
N TYR A 66 10.90 -8.85 24.84
CA TYR A 66 9.68 -9.66 24.96
C TYR A 66 8.44 -8.80 25.22
N THR A 67 8.50 -7.85 26.13
CA THR A 67 7.38 -6.94 26.39
C THR A 67 7.09 -6.03 25.20
N SER A 68 8.13 -5.55 24.48
CA SER A 68 7.96 -4.74 23.27
C SER A 68 7.34 -5.52 22.12
N ILE A 69 7.65 -6.81 21.95
CA ILE A 69 7.02 -7.67 20.94
C ILE A 69 5.56 -7.97 21.29
N THR A 70 5.25 -8.04 22.59
CA THR A 70 3.90 -8.33 23.08
C THR A 70 3.06 -7.05 23.21
N ASP A 71 3.69 -5.86 23.19
CA ASP A 71 2.98 -4.58 23.25
C ASP A 71 2.37 -4.24 21.89
N GLU A 72 1.05 -4.35 21.84
CA GLU A 72 0.24 -4.05 20.66
C GLU A 72 0.36 -2.60 20.16
N ARG A 73 0.74 -1.65 21.05
CA ARG A 73 0.94 -0.24 20.67
C ARG A 73 2.22 -0.07 19.87
N THR A 74 3.30 -0.69 20.33
CA THR A 74 4.60 -0.67 19.63
C THR A 74 4.50 -1.39 18.28
N GLY A 75 3.81 -2.54 18.23
CA GLY A 75 3.56 -3.25 16.98
C GLY A 75 2.80 -2.40 15.96
N ARG A 76 1.82 -1.63 16.39
CA ARG A 76 1.00 -0.73 15.54
C ARG A 76 1.80 0.45 15.00
N GLU A 77 2.58 1.13 15.84
CA GLU A 77 3.42 2.26 15.41
C GLU A 77 4.48 1.84 14.40
N VAL A 78 5.10 0.67 14.61
CA VAL A 78 6.10 0.11 13.68
C VAL A 78 5.46 -0.26 12.34
N VAL A 79 4.31 -0.93 12.36
CA VAL A 79 3.58 -1.29 11.12
C VAL A 79 3.07 -0.05 10.40
N ALA A 80 2.54 0.93 11.11
CA ALA A 80 2.09 2.20 10.52
C ALA A 80 3.28 2.99 9.92
N GLY A 81 4.43 3.00 10.60
CA GLY A 81 5.67 3.60 10.10
C GLY A 81 6.20 2.91 8.85
N MET A 82 6.28 1.57 8.87
CA MET A 82 6.72 0.77 7.71
C MET A 82 5.83 0.97 6.48
N LEU A 83 4.52 1.11 6.66
CA LEU A 83 3.60 1.31 5.56
C LEU A 83 3.60 2.75 5.06
N ARG A 84 3.85 3.73 5.92
CA ARG A 84 4.17 5.10 5.46
C ARG A 84 5.49 5.15 4.69
N GLU A 85 6.49 4.34 5.08
CA GLU A 85 7.74 4.18 4.33
C GLU A 85 7.57 3.33 3.06
N GLU A 86 6.71 2.33 3.04
CA GLU A 86 6.45 1.47 1.89
C GLU A 86 5.53 2.16 0.85
N TYR A 87 4.54 2.93 1.31
CA TYR A 87 3.64 3.71 0.46
C TYR A 87 3.96 5.20 0.55
N HIS A 88 5.11 5.59 -0.02
CA HIS A 88 5.52 6.98 -0.09
C HIS A 88 4.54 7.79 -0.96
N SER A 89 3.57 8.44 -0.34
CA SER A 89 2.65 9.35 -1.06
C SER A 89 3.42 10.41 -1.87
N SER A 90 4.63 10.76 -1.43
CA SER A 90 5.55 11.66 -2.13
C SER A 90 6.04 11.12 -3.48
N ALA A 91 5.95 9.82 -3.75
CA ALA A 91 6.25 9.23 -5.06
C ALA A 91 5.21 9.63 -6.10
N ILE A 92 3.98 9.97 -5.68
CA ILE A 92 2.88 10.43 -6.52
C ILE A 92 3.01 11.95 -6.67
N LYS A 93 3.22 12.42 -7.90
CA LYS A 93 3.46 13.84 -8.18
C LYS A 93 2.16 14.63 -8.30
N THR A 94 1.15 14.05 -8.91
CA THR A 94 -0.18 14.67 -9.08
C THR A 94 -0.87 14.75 -7.73
N ARG A 95 -1.16 15.98 -7.31
CA ARG A 95 -1.71 16.30 -5.99
C ARG A 95 -2.99 15.53 -5.69
N ARG A 96 -3.93 15.45 -6.65
CA ARG A 96 -5.22 14.79 -6.47
C ARG A 96 -5.09 13.29 -6.12
N TYR A 97 -4.15 12.57 -6.74
CA TYR A 97 -3.94 11.15 -6.44
C TYR A 97 -3.18 10.95 -5.14
N ARG A 98 -2.25 11.85 -4.82
CA ARG A 98 -1.56 11.84 -3.53
C ARG A 98 -2.53 12.03 -2.36
N GLU A 99 -3.43 13.01 -2.44
CA GLU A 99 -4.46 13.25 -1.42
C GLU A 99 -5.37 12.03 -1.21
N LYS A 100 -5.72 11.30 -2.27
CA LYS A 100 -6.50 10.06 -2.17
C LYS A 100 -5.75 8.94 -1.42
N VAL A 101 -4.45 8.80 -1.67
CA VAL A 101 -3.62 7.84 -0.92
C VAL A 101 -3.48 8.24 0.55
N GLU A 102 -3.27 9.52 0.83
CA GLU A 102 -3.20 10.04 2.20
C GLU A 102 -4.51 9.80 2.95
N GLN A 103 -5.65 10.02 2.31
CA GLN A 103 -6.97 9.72 2.86
C GLN A 103 -7.16 8.22 3.16
N ALA A 104 -6.69 7.34 2.28
CA ALA A 104 -6.74 5.90 2.52
C ALA A 104 -5.89 5.48 3.72
N LEU A 105 -4.69 6.05 3.86
CA LEU A 105 -3.81 5.82 5.00
C LEU A 105 -4.43 6.35 6.31
N GLU A 106 -5.11 7.49 6.27
CA GLU A 106 -5.83 8.05 7.42
C GLU A 106 -6.97 7.13 7.87
N TYR A 107 -7.81 6.65 6.95
CA TYR A 107 -8.87 5.69 7.28
C TYR A 107 -8.31 4.44 7.95
N ARG A 108 -7.21 3.92 7.44
CA ARG A 108 -6.53 2.77 8.03
C ARG A 108 -6.08 3.05 9.47
N GLU A 109 -5.38 4.18 9.70
CA GLU A 109 -4.91 4.57 11.02
C GLU A 109 -6.08 4.67 12.01
N GLN A 110 -7.19 5.25 11.58
CA GLN A 110 -8.39 5.36 12.40
C GLN A 110 -9.03 3.99 12.69
N ILE A 111 -9.06 3.07 11.72
CA ILE A 111 -9.55 1.70 11.92
C ILE A 111 -8.67 0.96 12.92
N GLU A 112 -7.35 1.03 12.80
CA GLU A 112 -6.40 0.42 13.73
C GLU A 112 -6.55 0.97 15.14
N LYS A 113 -6.82 2.26 15.29
CA LYS A 113 -7.10 2.89 16.58
C LYS A 113 -8.40 2.35 17.22
N VAL A 114 -9.46 2.22 16.44
CA VAL A 114 -10.73 1.63 16.91
C VAL A 114 -10.52 0.19 17.38
N LEU A 115 -9.75 -0.61 16.64
CA LEU A 115 -9.40 -1.98 17.02
C LEU A 115 -8.63 -2.05 18.32
N GLY A 116 -7.67 -1.17 18.51
CA GLY A 116 -6.87 -1.12 19.71
C GLY A 116 -7.64 -0.77 20.97
N ASP A 117 -8.69 0.01 20.84
CA ASP A 117 -9.59 0.37 21.92
C ASP A 117 -10.64 -0.72 22.22
N THR A 118 -10.74 -1.74 21.34
CA THR A 118 -11.69 -2.85 21.52
C THR A 118 -11.11 -3.89 22.47
N GLY A 119 -11.81 -4.18 23.58
CA GLY A 119 -11.39 -5.17 24.59
C GLY A 119 -11.18 -6.57 23.99
N ALA A 120 -10.32 -7.39 24.64
CA ALA A 120 -10.05 -8.76 24.22
C ALA A 120 -11.33 -9.60 24.12
N GLY A 121 -11.45 -10.41 23.05
CA GLY A 121 -12.58 -11.32 22.84
C GLY A 121 -12.75 -11.70 21.34
N VAL A 122 -13.65 -12.64 21.09
CA VAL A 122 -13.97 -13.17 19.74
C VAL A 122 -14.27 -12.06 18.73
N LEU A 123 -14.91 -10.97 19.17
CA LEU A 123 -15.20 -9.81 18.32
C LEU A 123 -13.91 -9.16 17.82
N ARG A 124 -12.93 -8.98 18.70
CA ARG A 124 -11.62 -8.42 18.37
C ARG A 124 -10.88 -9.30 17.36
N ASP A 125 -10.90 -10.63 17.56
CA ASP A 125 -10.19 -11.57 16.68
C ASP A 125 -10.75 -11.50 15.25
N HIS A 126 -12.07 -11.43 15.09
CA HIS A 126 -12.71 -11.26 13.78
C HIS A 126 -12.42 -9.91 13.13
N LEU A 127 -12.37 -8.83 13.92
CA LEU A 127 -12.01 -7.52 13.41
C LEU A 127 -10.53 -7.47 13.01
N TYR A 128 -9.67 -8.17 13.75
CA TYR A 128 -8.25 -8.26 13.45
C TYR A 128 -7.97 -9.03 12.15
N GLU A 129 -8.73 -10.08 11.88
CA GLU A 129 -8.64 -10.82 10.62
C GLU A 129 -8.96 -9.95 9.40
N SER A 130 -9.89 -8.99 9.54
CA SER A 130 -10.25 -8.06 8.47
C SER A 130 -9.19 -6.97 8.20
N THR A 131 -8.30 -6.67 9.17
CA THR A 131 -7.24 -5.66 8.97
C THR A 131 -6.19 -6.07 7.95
N ALA A 132 -5.92 -7.37 7.80
CA ALA A 132 -5.03 -7.87 6.75
C ALA A 132 -5.57 -7.50 5.36
N GLY A 133 -6.88 -7.68 5.13
CA GLY A 133 -7.55 -7.28 3.90
C GLY A 133 -7.51 -5.77 3.64
N ILE A 134 -7.61 -4.94 4.69
CA ILE A 134 -7.48 -3.48 4.55
C ILE A 134 -6.06 -3.07 4.12
N ALA A 135 -5.03 -3.73 4.63
CA ALA A 135 -3.65 -3.45 4.22
C ALA A 135 -3.43 -3.77 2.73
N ASP A 136 -3.93 -4.91 2.26
CA ASP A 136 -3.89 -5.27 0.84
C ASP A 136 -4.66 -4.27 -0.02
N TRP A 137 -5.82 -3.84 0.47
CA TRP A 137 -6.65 -2.83 -0.19
C TRP A 137 -5.91 -1.50 -0.37
N ILE A 138 -5.22 -1.01 0.66
CA ILE A 138 -4.42 0.22 0.56
C ILE A 138 -3.26 0.07 -0.42
N GLY A 139 -2.60 -1.09 -0.46
CA GLY A 139 -1.57 -1.38 -1.45
C GLY A 139 -2.08 -1.28 -2.90
N LEU A 140 -3.31 -1.75 -3.15
CA LEU A 140 -3.97 -1.63 -4.45
C LEU A 140 -4.36 -0.19 -4.78
N ILE A 141 -4.90 0.57 -3.81
CA ILE A 141 -5.18 2.02 -3.96
C ILE A 141 -3.90 2.77 -4.34
N PHE A 142 -2.80 2.50 -3.66
CA PHE A 142 -1.50 3.12 -3.97
C PHE A 142 -1.02 2.77 -5.38
N THR A 143 -1.11 1.51 -5.77
CA THR A 143 -0.72 1.04 -7.10
C THR A 143 -1.56 1.69 -8.20
N MET A 144 -2.88 1.78 -8.01
CA MET A 144 -3.78 2.48 -8.93
C MET A 144 -3.43 3.96 -9.05
N ALA A 145 -3.23 4.64 -7.90
CA ALA A 145 -2.87 6.06 -7.87
C ALA A 145 -1.53 6.33 -8.56
N GLN A 146 -0.52 5.45 -8.40
CA GLN A 146 0.76 5.58 -9.12
C GLN A 146 0.59 5.47 -10.63
N ARG A 147 -0.26 4.57 -11.10
CA ARG A 147 -0.50 4.39 -12.54
C ARG A 147 -1.25 5.54 -13.15
N LEU A 148 -2.28 6.04 -12.46
CA LEU A 148 -3.01 7.23 -12.87
C LEU A 148 -2.09 8.47 -12.91
N ASP A 149 -1.19 8.60 -11.92
CA ASP A 149 -0.18 9.66 -11.91
C ASP A 149 0.79 9.56 -13.10
N ALA A 150 1.25 8.35 -13.41
CA ALA A 150 2.12 8.10 -14.55
C ALA A 150 1.44 8.44 -15.88
N TYR A 151 0.20 7.98 -16.05
CA TYR A 151 -0.63 8.28 -17.23
C TYR A 151 -0.86 9.78 -17.41
N GLU A 152 -1.26 10.50 -16.35
CA GLU A 152 -1.54 11.94 -16.42
C GLU A 152 -0.30 12.78 -16.77
N ARG A 153 0.89 12.28 -16.44
CA ARG A 153 2.17 12.96 -16.69
C ARG A 153 2.84 12.56 -17.98
N ASP A 154 2.27 11.64 -18.74
CA ASP A 154 2.80 11.22 -20.03
C ASP A 154 2.43 12.25 -21.12
N GLU A 155 3.31 13.26 -21.28
CA GLU A 155 3.13 14.33 -22.26
C GLU A 155 3.13 13.80 -23.70
N LEU A 156 3.90 12.74 -23.99
CA LEU A 156 3.97 12.14 -25.31
C LEU A 156 2.63 11.49 -25.68
N LEU A 157 2.09 10.71 -24.76
CA LEU A 157 0.81 10.04 -24.92
C LEU A 157 -0.32 11.06 -25.16
N HIS A 158 -0.38 12.11 -24.34
CA HIS A 158 -1.41 13.17 -24.46
C HIS A 158 -1.29 13.93 -25.77
N ARG A 159 -0.07 14.19 -26.26
CA ARG A 159 0.16 14.78 -27.57
C ARG A 159 -0.34 13.85 -28.67
N ASP A 160 0.02 12.58 -28.64
CA ASP A 160 -0.37 11.61 -29.65
C ASP A 160 -1.90 11.44 -29.69
N MET A 161 -2.58 11.45 -28.54
CA MET A 161 -4.05 11.44 -28.45
C MET A 161 -4.67 12.66 -29.13
N LYS A 162 -4.15 13.87 -28.90
CA LYS A 162 -4.65 15.10 -29.52
C LYS A 162 -4.45 15.11 -31.03
N GLU A 163 -3.35 14.56 -31.51
CA GLU A 163 -2.99 14.59 -32.93
C GLU A 163 -3.61 13.42 -33.75
N ALA A 164 -4.03 12.34 -33.09
CA ALA A 164 -4.51 11.13 -33.76
C ALA A 164 -5.64 11.39 -34.74
N SER A 165 -6.69 12.10 -34.34
CA SER A 165 -7.85 12.42 -35.17
C SER A 165 -7.51 13.35 -36.33
N ALA A 166 -6.63 14.32 -36.11
CA ALA A 166 -6.17 15.25 -37.17
C ALA A 166 -5.30 14.52 -38.21
N ASN A 167 -4.44 13.60 -37.77
CA ASN A 167 -3.62 12.78 -38.63
C ASN A 167 -4.47 11.85 -39.51
N LEU A 168 -5.51 11.22 -38.97
CA LEU A 168 -6.45 10.39 -39.71
C LEU A 168 -7.22 11.20 -40.74
N ALA A 169 -7.73 12.38 -40.36
CA ALA A 169 -8.44 13.26 -41.31
C ALA A 169 -7.54 13.67 -42.50
N ARG A 170 -6.26 13.95 -42.22
CA ARG A 170 -5.26 14.34 -43.23
C ARG A 170 -4.96 13.17 -44.19
N LEU A 171 -4.77 11.96 -43.64
CA LEU A 171 -4.53 10.76 -44.46
C LEU A 171 -5.73 10.36 -45.33
N ARG A 172 -6.96 10.50 -44.79
CA ARG A 172 -8.20 10.24 -45.53
C ARG A 172 -8.34 11.21 -46.73
N LYS A 173 -8.03 12.49 -46.49
CA LYS A 173 -8.01 13.47 -47.59
C LYS A 173 -6.95 13.16 -48.63
N ALA A 174 -5.70 12.87 -48.21
CA ALA A 174 -4.64 12.49 -49.10
C ALA A 174 -4.99 11.26 -49.94
N LEU A 175 -5.69 10.27 -49.34
CA LEU A 175 -6.14 9.09 -50.10
C LEU A 175 -7.22 9.43 -51.16
N ALA A 176 -8.09 10.40 -50.86
CA ALA A 176 -9.15 10.84 -51.78
C ALA A 176 -8.60 11.63 -52.98
N ASP A 177 -7.49 12.33 -52.79
CA ASP A 177 -6.85 13.21 -53.75
C ASP A 177 -5.74 12.46 -54.57
N GLU A 178 -5.47 11.16 -54.28
CA GLU A 178 -4.36 10.39 -54.86
C GLU A 178 -4.82 9.55 -56.09
N ASP A 179 -4.21 9.76 -57.22
CA ASP A 179 -4.50 9.06 -58.49
C ASP A 179 -3.58 7.85 -58.74
N ASP A 180 -2.38 7.81 -58.14
CA ASP A 180 -1.45 6.68 -58.26
C ASP A 180 -1.87 5.49 -57.40
N LEU A 181 -2.13 4.36 -58.01
CA LEU A 181 -2.59 3.14 -57.30
C LEU A 181 -1.56 2.60 -56.29
N ALA A 182 -0.27 2.74 -56.59
CA ALA A 182 0.79 2.26 -55.69
C ALA A 182 0.89 3.16 -54.42
N VAL A 183 0.85 4.49 -54.61
CA VAL A 183 0.84 5.48 -53.54
C VAL A 183 -0.44 5.37 -52.73
N ALA A 184 -1.60 5.26 -53.38
CA ALA A 184 -2.89 5.03 -52.71
C ALA A 184 -2.89 3.75 -51.85
N GLY A 185 -2.22 2.69 -52.31
CA GLY A 185 -2.01 1.47 -51.54
C GLY A 185 -1.21 1.70 -50.26
N GLN A 186 -0.16 2.50 -50.33
CA GLN A 186 0.67 2.84 -49.19
C GLN A 186 -0.05 3.75 -48.18
N ILE A 187 -0.83 4.72 -48.67
CA ILE A 187 -1.67 5.58 -47.82
C ILE A 187 -2.72 4.74 -47.09
N ARG A 188 -3.39 3.76 -47.75
CA ARG A 188 -4.35 2.86 -47.08
C ARG A 188 -3.71 2.03 -45.99
N SER A 189 -2.54 1.49 -46.21
CA SER A 189 -1.80 0.73 -45.20
C SER A 189 -1.46 1.61 -43.99
N THR A 190 -0.96 2.83 -44.24
CA THR A 190 -0.66 3.80 -43.19
C THR A 190 -1.92 4.23 -42.45
N LEU A 191 -3.03 4.45 -43.14
CA LEU A 191 -4.32 4.79 -42.56
C LEU A 191 -4.80 3.70 -41.60
N ALA A 192 -4.76 2.44 -42.01
CA ALA A 192 -5.16 1.30 -41.19
C ALA A 192 -4.30 1.19 -39.91
N ALA A 193 -2.98 1.38 -40.02
CA ALA A 193 -2.10 1.40 -38.86
C ALA A 193 -2.41 2.55 -37.89
N LYS A 194 -2.72 3.74 -38.44
CA LYS A 194 -3.10 4.91 -37.61
C LYS A 194 -4.48 4.77 -36.99
N GLU A 195 -5.44 4.13 -37.62
CA GLU A 195 -6.75 3.81 -37.05
C GLU A 195 -6.61 2.82 -35.88
N ALA A 196 -5.76 1.80 -36.04
CA ALA A 196 -5.46 0.88 -34.95
C ALA A 196 -4.77 1.59 -33.77
N GLN A 197 -3.84 2.51 -34.03
CA GLN A 197 -3.20 3.32 -33.00
C GLN A 197 -4.23 4.19 -32.25
N GLU A 198 -5.12 4.91 -32.96
CA GLU A 198 -6.17 5.71 -32.33
C GLU A 198 -7.10 4.87 -31.46
N ALA A 199 -7.52 3.69 -31.94
CA ALA A 199 -8.36 2.77 -31.17
C ALA A 199 -7.69 2.32 -29.87
N ASN A 200 -6.39 2.03 -29.90
CA ASN A 200 -5.62 1.66 -28.72
C ASN A 200 -5.51 2.83 -27.72
N LEU A 201 -5.26 4.05 -28.22
CA LEU A 201 -5.19 5.25 -27.38
C LEU A 201 -6.52 5.53 -26.69
N ARG A 202 -7.64 5.44 -27.40
CA ARG A 202 -8.98 5.59 -26.82
C ARG A 202 -9.31 4.49 -25.81
N ALA A 203 -8.90 3.25 -26.08
CA ALA A 203 -9.09 2.15 -25.14
C ALA A 203 -8.29 2.38 -23.85
N LEU A 204 -7.08 2.94 -23.95
CA LEU A 204 -6.27 3.31 -22.80
C LEU A 204 -6.93 4.43 -22.00
N GLU A 205 -7.38 5.51 -22.65
CA GLU A 205 -8.10 6.63 -22.03
C GLU A 205 -9.30 6.13 -21.22
N ASN A 206 -10.19 5.35 -21.84
CA ASN A 206 -11.37 4.80 -21.19
C ASN A 206 -11.02 3.92 -19.98
N ARG A 207 -9.93 3.15 -20.04
CA ARG A 207 -9.47 2.33 -18.92
C ARG A 207 -8.93 3.18 -17.78
N MET A 208 -8.20 4.26 -18.08
CA MET A 208 -7.68 5.17 -17.05
C MET A 208 -8.81 5.95 -16.37
N GLU A 209 -9.80 6.42 -17.15
CA GLU A 209 -11.01 7.04 -16.61
C GLU A 209 -11.79 6.07 -15.71
N GLY A 210 -12.01 4.84 -16.17
CA GLY A 210 -12.63 3.80 -15.36
C GLY A 210 -11.87 3.48 -14.07
N ALA A 211 -10.53 3.48 -14.12
CA ALA A 211 -9.69 3.28 -12.95
C ALA A 211 -9.79 4.46 -11.96
N GLU A 212 -9.93 5.69 -12.45
CA GLU A 212 -10.13 6.86 -11.60
C GLU A 212 -11.46 6.79 -10.82
N PHE A 213 -12.56 6.44 -11.49
CA PHE A 213 -13.85 6.21 -10.83
C PHE A 213 -13.78 5.08 -9.79
N ARG A 214 -13.03 4.01 -10.11
CA ARG A 214 -12.83 2.91 -9.15
C ARG A 214 -12.02 3.32 -7.93
N LEU A 215 -11.01 4.15 -8.11
CA LEU A 215 -10.24 4.70 -6.99
C LEU A 215 -11.15 5.50 -6.04
N GLU A 216 -12.06 6.30 -6.58
CA GLU A 216 -13.05 7.08 -5.82
C GLU A 216 -14.04 6.17 -5.07
N GLU A 217 -14.60 5.18 -5.76
CA GLU A 217 -15.51 4.18 -5.18
C GLU A 217 -14.83 3.42 -4.04
N THR A 218 -13.56 3.06 -4.24
CA THR A 218 -12.75 2.34 -3.25
C THR A 218 -12.54 3.15 -1.99
N LEU A 219 -12.24 4.44 -2.11
CA LEU A 219 -12.11 5.34 -0.97
C LEU A 219 -13.43 5.50 -0.21
N THR A 220 -14.54 5.63 -0.94
CA THR A 220 -15.88 5.69 -0.36
C THR A 220 -16.21 4.42 0.41
N SER A 221 -15.87 3.27 -0.15
CA SER A 221 -16.05 1.95 0.49
C SER A 221 -15.19 1.82 1.74
N LEU A 222 -13.94 2.31 1.73
CA LEU A 222 -13.06 2.33 2.89
C LEU A 222 -13.62 3.22 4.01
N GLY A 223 -14.19 4.39 3.67
CA GLY A 223 -14.91 5.25 4.60
C GLY A 223 -16.15 4.58 5.20
N THR A 224 -16.86 3.78 4.40
CA THR A 224 -18.01 2.97 4.87
C THR A 224 -17.54 1.90 5.86
N VAL A 225 -16.47 1.20 5.55
CA VAL A 225 -15.84 0.23 6.47
C VAL A 225 -15.48 0.90 7.79
N TYR A 226 -14.80 2.04 7.76
CA TYR A 226 -14.49 2.81 8.96
C TYR A 226 -15.73 3.13 9.79
N SER A 227 -16.79 3.60 9.14
CA SER A 227 -18.07 3.91 9.81
C SER A 227 -18.70 2.67 10.46
N GLN A 228 -18.61 1.50 9.83
CA GLN A 228 -19.07 0.24 10.39
C GLN A 228 -18.25 -0.19 11.60
N TYR A 229 -16.93 0.00 11.60
CA TYR A 229 -16.09 -0.23 12.77
C TYR A 229 -16.50 0.65 13.95
N GLN A 230 -16.78 1.93 13.71
CA GLN A 230 -17.28 2.84 14.76
C GLN A 230 -18.63 2.39 15.32
N LEU A 231 -19.56 1.92 14.47
CA LEU A 231 -20.84 1.38 14.92
C LEU A 231 -20.71 0.11 15.76
N ILE A 232 -19.80 -0.80 15.36
CA ILE A 232 -19.51 -2.03 16.11
C ILE A 232 -18.99 -1.67 17.49
N ARG A 233 -18.05 -0.71 17.58
CA ARG A 233 -17.52 -0.20 18.85
C ARG A 233 -18.60 0.44 19.73
N ALA A 234 -19.41 1.32 19.16
CA ALA A 234 -20.43 2.06 19.91
C ALA A 234 -21.54 1.17 20.48
N ARG A 235 -21.92 0.12 19.77
CA ARG A 235 -23.08 -0.72 20.12
C ARG A 235 -22.72 -2.08 20.73
N ARG A 236 -21.44 -2.42 20.92
CA ARG A 236 -20.97 -3.75 21.34
C ARG A 236 -21.67 -4.88 20.54
N LEU A 237 -21.75 -4.72 19.22
CA LEU A 237 -22.48 -5.61 18.32
C LEU A 237 -21.82 -6.99 18.25
N SER A 238 -22.64 -8.01 17.94
CA SER A 238 -22.23 -9.43 17.87
C SER A 238 -21.19 -9.74 16.78
N GLY A 239 -20.39 -10.80 16.98
CA GLY A 239 -19.36 -11.27 16.05
C GLY A 239 -19.87 -11.62 14.64
N SER A 240 -21.18 -11.88 14.45
CA SER A 240 -21.76 -12.14 13.12
C SER A 240 -21.69 -10.94 12.17
N LYS A 241 -21.78 -9.70 12.68
CA LYS A 241 -21.63 -8.49 11.86
C LYS A 241 -20.17 -8.21 11.50
N ALA A 242 -19.26 -8.51 12.43
CA ALA A 242 -17.82 -8.40 12.15
C ALA A 242 -17.38 -9.39 11.06
N ARG A 243 -17.93 -10.61 11.07
CA ARG A 243 -17.64 -11.61 10.04
C ARG A 243 -18.15 -11.17 8.65
N ARG A 244 -19.37 -10.65 8.54
CA ARG A 244 -19.89 -10.11 7.26
C ARG A 244 -19.01 -8.98 6.74
N LEU A 245 -18.58 -8.07 7.62
CA LEU A 245 -17.66 -6.99 7.25
C LEU A 245 -16.33 -7.53 6.70
N SER A 246 -15.78 -8.59 7.30
CA SER A 246 -14.55 -9.24 6.81
C SER A 246 -14.75 -9.87 5.43
N GLU A 247 -15.90 -10.49 5.18
CA GLU A 247 -16.26 -11.07 3.88
C GLU A 247 -16.42 -9.97 2.81
N ASP A 248 -17.07 -8.86 3.14
CA ASP A 248 -17.24 -7.70 2.24
C ASP A 248 -15.87 -7.08 1.87
N ILE A 249 -14.97 -6.91 2.83
CA ILE A 249 -13.61 -6.39 2.59
C ILE A 249 -12.84 -7.31 1.63
N ARG A 250 -12.90 -8.63 1.82
CA ARG A 250 -12.23 -9.59 0.92
C ARG A 250 -12.75 -9.50 -0.51
N GLY A 251 -14.06 -9.40 -0.69
CA GLY A 251 -14.67 -9.24 -2.01
C GLY A 251 -14.22 -7.96 -2.72
N GLN A 252 -14.10 -6.86 -1.99
CA GLN A 252 -13.60 -5.58 -2.52
C GLN A 252 -12.12 -5.68 -2.92
N VAL A 253 -11.28 -6.32 -2.10
CA VAL A 253 -9.85 -6.53 -2.41
C VAL A 253 -9.69 -7.31 -3.73
N GLN A 254 -10.48 -8.37 -3.92
CA GLN A 254 -10.40 -9.17 -5.13
C GLN A 254 -10.81 -8.39 -6.38
N GLY A 255 -11.91 -7.62 -6.32
CA GLY A 255 -12.34 -6.75 -7.41
C GLY A 255 -11.29 -5.71 -7.81
N LEU A 256 -10.54 -5.16 -6.83
CA LEU A 256 -9.45 -4.22 -7.10
C LEU A 256 -8.23 -4.89 -7.72
N GLN A 257 -7.89 -6.12 -7.32
CA GLN A 257 -6.80 -6.88 -7.92
C GLN A 257 -7.03 -7.10 -9.41
N ASP A 258 -8.25 -7.43 -9.81
CA ASP A 258 -8.62 -7.63 -11.21
C ASP A 258 -8.46 -6.34 -12.03
N ILE A 259 -8.79 -5.18 -11.44
CA ILE A 259 -8.62 -3.88 -12.09
C ILE A 259 -7.14 -3.54 -12.26
N VAL A 260 -6.34 -3.70 -11.20
CA VAL A 260 -4.89 -3.47 -11.27
C VAL A 260 -4.23 -4.40 -12.27
N ALA A 261 -4.67 -5.67 -12.38
CA ALA A 261 -4.20 -6.61 -13.38
C ALA A 261 -4.52 -6.12 -14.80
N SER A 262 -5.77 -5.69 -15.07
CA SER A 262 -6.18 -5.16 -16.37
C SER A 262 -5.41 -3.89 -16.77
N MET A 263 -5.09 -3.02 -15.83
CA MET A 263 -4.22 -1.86 -16.08
C MET A 263 -2.78 -2.28 -16.45
N ASN A 264 -2.27 -3.40 -15.86
CA ASN A 264 -0.94 -3.92 -16.19
C ASN A 264 -0.83 -4.46 -17.61
N GLU A 265 -1.86 -5.15 -18.08
CA GLU A 265 -1.87 -5.72 -19.43
C GLU A 265 -1.74 -4.65 -20.51
N VAL A 266 -2.30 -3.46 -20.29
CA VAL A 266 -2.21 -2.34 -21.22
C VAL A 266 -0.80 -1.79 -21.31
N TYR A 267 -0.10 -1.65 -20.17
CA TYR A 267 1.28 -1.15 -20.15
C TYR A 267 2.31 -2.20 -20.60
N ALA A 268 1.97 -3.50 -20.59
CA ALA A 268 2.88 -4.55 -21.03
C ALA A 268 2.83 -4.81 -22.55
N GLN A 269 1.79 -4.33 -23.25
CA GLN A 269 1.60 -4.49 -24.70
C GLN A 269 2.06 -3.28 -25.52
N GLY A 270 2.54 -2.21 -24.90
CA GLY A 270 3.14 -1.02 -25.51
C GLY A 270 4.64 -1.04 -25.37
#